data_5fa5c7c25d8c1c5b12b7d12cb3198375
#
_entry.id   5fa5c7c25d8c1c5b12b7d12cb3198375
#
_cell.length_a   1.000
_cell.length_b   1.000
_cell.length_c   1.000
_cell.angle_alpha   90.00
_cell.angle_beta   90.00
_cell.angle_gamma   90.00
#
_symmetry.space_group_name_H-M   'P 1'
#
loop_
_entity.id
_entity.type
_entity.pdbx_description
1 polymer ?
#
loop_
_entity_poly.entity_id
_entity_poly.type
_entity_poly.pdbx_seq_one_letter_code
_entity_poly.pdbx_strand_id
1 'polypeptide(L)'
;MKKAYFLFIIITIYSSAVAQESNFEKPNYLTIEKNIKDKKSDFYYPKLMARYELSDTTMTIEQKKHLYYGYIFQPKYNPYEQSEASEKLSEVINKETLSEEDLTEIIKLSGQALKENPLDIRSLNYRLYSLEQQKKTDELQKNLIKLEIIVDALVSSGDGISKETAFFVIDTSHEYDLLAMFGFRYAGEQSLIEHFDYLTVAENEENIKGLYFDVTPCLNFLKKN
;
A
#
# COMPACT_ATOMS: atom_id res chain seq x y z
N MET A 1 -0.82 -26.00 17.22
CA MET A 1 -1.34 -25.03 16.23
C MET A 1 -0.17 -24.11 15.84
N LYS A 2 0.52 -24.41 14.73
CA LYS A 2 1.57 -23.54 14.20
C LYS A 2 0.87 -22.59 13.23
N LYS A 3 0.60 -21.34 13.66
CA LYS A 3 0.15 -20.27 12.77
C LYS A 3 1.26 -20.05 11.75
N ALA A 4 0.92 -20.11 10.45
CA ALA A 4 1.81 -19.66 9.41
C ALA A 4 2.07 -18.17 9.65
N TYR A 5 3.23 -17.84 10.18
CA TYR A 5 3.66 -16.44 10.30
C TYR A 5 4.04 -16.01 8.88
N PHE A 6 3.19 -15.21 8.25
CA PHE A 6 3.56 -14.48 7.07
C PHE A 6 4.77 -13.61 7.43
N LEU A 7 5.90 -13.94 6.83
CA LEU A 7 7.11 -13.14 6.94
C LEU A 7 6.88 -11.87 6.09
N PHE A 8 6.31 -10.83 6.69
CA PHE A 8 6.41 -9.52 6.10
C PHE A 8 7.89 -9.17 5.99
N ILE A 9 8.35 -8.81 4.79
CA ILE A 9 9.70 -8.29 4.62
C ILE A 9 9.77 -7.02 5.45
N ILE A 10 10.38 -7.12 6.64
CA ILE A 10 10.63 -5.97 7.51
C ILE A 10 11.66 -5.12 6.76
N ILE A 11 11.20 -4.05 6.15
CA ILE A 11 12.10 -2.98 5.72
C ILE A 11 12.59 -2.34 7.01
N THR A 12 13.79 -2.72 7.46
CA THR A 12 14.47 -2.08 8.58
C THR A 12 14.79 -0.64 8.16
N ILE A 13 13.85 0.26 8.40
CA ILE A 13 14.11 1.69 8.37
C ILE A 13 14.95 1.96 9.61
N TYR A 14 16.27 2.05 9.45
CA TYR A 14 17.15 2.59 10.48
C TYR A 14 16.73 4.04 10.73
N SER A 15 15.87 4.24 11.72
CA SER A 15 15.64 5.55 12.31
C SER A 15 16.88 5.93 13.11
N SER A 16 17.84 6.58 12.45
CA SER A 16 18.76 7.45 13.17
C SER A 16 17.90 8.54 13.79
N ALA A 17 17.71 8.49 15.10
CA ALA A 17 17.06 9.53 15.89
C ALA A 17 17.97 10.78 15.90
N VAL A 18 18.04 11.46 14.78
CA VAL A 18 18.33 12.87 14.71
C VAL A 18 16.96 13.52 14.59
N ALA A 19 16.64 14.47 15.45
CA ALA A 19 15.46 15.31 15.35
C ALA A 19 15.54 16.13 14.05
N GLN A 20 15.29 15.46 12.94
CA GLN A 20 15.05 16.07 11.65
C GLN A 20 13.54 16.36 11.68
N GLU A 21 13.17 17.65 11.64
CA GLU A 21 11.78 18.01 11.35
C GLU A 21 11.37 17.21 10.11
N SER A 22 10.60 16.16 10.33
CA SER A 22 10.07 15.34 9.24
C SER A 22 9.06 16.22 8.52
N ASN A 23 9.48 16.81 7.40
CA ASN A 23 8.61 17.60 6.53
C ASN A 23 7.67 16.64 5.80
N PHE A 24 6.65 16.11 6.53
CA PHE A 24 5.56 15.38 5.92
C PHE A 24 4.75 16.34 5.04
N GLU A 25 4.42 15.92 3.86
CA GLU A 25 3.67 16.75 2.93
C GLU A 25 2.36 16.07 2.54
N LYS A 26 1.26 16.65 3.01
CA LYS A 26 -0.09 16.20 2.67
C LYS A 26 -0.32 16.28 1.16
N PRO A 27 -1.01 15.31 0.55
CA PRO A 27 -1.27 15.33 -0.88
C PRO A 27 -2.15 16.53 -1.28
N ASN A 28 -1.65 17.36 -2.20
CA ASN A 28 -2.46 18.40 -2.81
C ASN A 28 -3.22 17.83 -4.01
N TYR A 29 -4.42 17.30 -3.76
CA TYR A 29 -5.23 16.62 -4.76
C TYR A 29 -5.58 17.50 -5.97
N LEU A 30 -5.76 18.81 -5.80
CA LEU A 30 -6.04 19.71 -6.92
C LEU A 30 -4.83 19.82 -7.88
N THR A 31 -3.65 19.96 -7.29
CA THR A 31 -2.39 20.01 -8.06
C THR A 31 -2.11 18.69 -8.73
N ILE A 32 -2.29 17.57 -8.01
CA ILE A 32 -2.10 16.22 -8.53
C ILE A 32 -3.05 15.98 -9.71
N GLU A 33 -4.35 16.26 -9.56
CA GLU A 33 -5.34 16.07 -10.62
C GLU A 33 -5.00 16.85 -11.88
N LYS A 34 -4.58 18.10 -11.74
CA LYS A 34 -4.15 18.93 -12.86
C LYS A 34 -2.94 18.34 -13.58
N ASN A 35 -1.92 17.98 -12.81
CA ASN A 35 -0.64 17.53 -13.37
C ASN A 35 -0.76 16.18 -14.09
N ILE A 36 -1.52 15.23 -13.52
CA ILE A 36 -1.68 13.90 -14.12
C ILE A 36 -2.49 13.89 -15.42
N LYS A 37 -3.27 14.94 -15.68
CA LYS A 37 -4.05 15.11 -16.93
C LYS A 37 -3.26 15.81 -18.04
N ASP A 38 -2.19 16.53 -17.72
CA ASP A 38 -1.38 17.24 -18.70
C ASP A 38 -0.41 16.28 -19.41
N LYS A 39 -0.65 16.00 -20.68
CA LYS A 39 0.17 15.11 -21.53
C LYS A 39 1.63 15.53 -21.66
N LYS A 40 1.94 16.82 -21.43
CA LYS A 40 3.29 17.36 -21.49
C LYS A 40 4.02 17.27 -20.14
N SER A 41 3.30 17.04 -19.07
CA SER A 41 3.86 16.91 -17.72
C SER A 41 4.67 15.61 -17.56
N ASP A 42 5.71 15.68 -16.75
CA ASP A 42 6.42 14.49 -16.27
C ASP A 42 5.59 13.70 -15.25
N PHE A 43 4.48 14.28 -14.78
CA PHE A 43 3.49 13.65 -13.91
C PHE A 43 2.27 13.10 -14.67
N TYR A 44 2.28 13.09 -16.01
CA TYR A 44 1.17 12.53 -16.79
C TYR A 44 0.91 11.07 -16.42
N TYR A 45 -0.33 10.76 -15.96
CA TYR A 45 -0.63 9.47 -15.32
C TYR A 45 -0.20 8.24 -16.15
N PRO A 46 -0.48 8.16 -17.46
CA PRO A 46 -0.03 7.03 -18.25
C PRO A 46 1.50 6.86 -18.33
N LYS A 47 2.28 7.96 -18.26
CA LYS A 47 3.74 7.88 -18.19
C LYS A 47 4.20 7.34 -16.82
N LEU A 48 3.60 7.82 -15.73
CA LEU A 48 3.90 7.35 -14.37
C LEU A 48 3.58 5.87 -14.23
N MET A 49 2.41 5.43 -14.69
CA MET A 49 2.01 4.03 -14.66
C MET A 49 2.94 3.15 -15.49
N ALA A 50 3.35 3.59 -16.69
CA ALA A 50 4.31 2.85 -17.49
C ALA A 50 5.67 2.67 -16.77
N ARG A 51 6.16 3.70 -16.09
CA ARG A 51 7.40 3.62 -15.27
C ARG A 51 7.23 2.66 -14.09
N TYR A 52 6.11 2.72 -13.40
CA TYR A 52 5.76 1.80 -12.32
C TYR A 52 5.74 0.35 -12.81
N GLU A 53 5.08 0.08 -13.94
CA GLU A 53 5.03 -1.27 -14.52
C GLU A 53 6.41 -1.81 -14.93
N LEU A 54 7.33 -0.94 -15.30
CA LEU A 54 8.72 -1.28 -15.58
C LEU A 54 9.58 -1.38 -14.31
N SER A 55 9.02 -1.16 -13.12
CA SER A 55 9.75 -1.13 -11.85
C SER A 55 10.93 -0.14 -11.87
N ASP A 56 10.65 1.09 -12.33
CA ASP A 56 11.67 2.13 -12.54
C ASP A 56 12.12 2.74 -11.20
N THR A 57 13.34 2.41 -10.78
CA THR A 57 13.96 2.87 -9.53
C THR A 57 14.31 4.37 -9.53
N THR A 58 14.20 5.04 -10.67
CA THR A 58 14.56 6.47 -10.79
C THR A 58 13.38 7.42 -10.60
N MET A 59 12.19 6.90 -10.23
CA MET A 59 11.05 7.74 -9.91
C MET A 59 11.33 8.61 -8.68
N THR A 60 11.14 9.92 -8.84
CA THR A 60 11.25 10.86 -7.72
C THR A 60 10.10 10.69 -6.75
N ILE A 61 10.25 11.13 -5.50
CA ILE A 61 9.17 11.07 -4.50
C ILE A 61 7.90 11.78 -5.00
N GLU A 62 8.02 12.91 -5.68
CA GLU A 62 6.89 13.61 -6.28
C GLU A 62 6.18 12.80 -7.38
N GLN A 63 6.92 12.04 -8.18
CA GLN A 63 6.34 11.15 -9.18
C GLN A 63 5.62 9.96 -8.52
N LYS A 64 6.18 9.40 -7.45
CA LYS A 64 5.56 8.35 -6.63
C LYS A 64 4.24 8.86 -6.00
N LYS A 65 4.24 10.06 -5.42
CA LYS A 65 3.04 10.73 -4.87
C LYS A 65 1.97 10.95 -5.95
N HIS A 66 2.35 11.47 -7.12
CA HIS A 66 1.41 11.69 -8.23
C HIS A 66 0.87 10.37 -8.80
N LEU A 67 1.66 9.30 -8.82
CA LEU A 67 1.19 7.96 -9.19
C LEU A 67 0.16 7.44 -8.18
N TYR A 68 0.52 7.40 -6.90
CA TYR A 68 -0.31 6.82 -5.86
C TYR A 68 -1.60 7.63 -5.64
N TYR A 69 -1.49 8.89 -5.28
CA TYR A 69 -2.66 9.75 -5.04
C TYR A 69 -3.43 10.10 -6.30
N GLY A 70 -2.78 10.07 -7.47
CA GLY A 70 -3.42 10.28 -8.77
C GLY A 70 -4.33 9.13 -9.21
N TYR A 71 -4.21 7.96 -8.58
CA TYR A 71 -5.05 6.81 -8.90
C TYR A 71 -6.54 7.07 -8.60
N ILE A 72 -6.87 7.86 -7.60
CA ILE A 72 -8.27 8.22 -7.26
C ILE A 72 -9.01 8.94 -8.40
N PHE A 73 -8.30 9.51 -9.36
CA PHE A 73 -8.86 10.18 -10.54
C PHE A 73 -8.94 9.27 -11.77
N GLN A 74 -8.56 7.99 -11.64
CA GLN A 74 -8.62 7.05 -12.75
C GLN A 74 -10.00 6.37 -12.82
N PRO A 75 -10.48 6.05 -14.03
CA PRO A 75 -11.81 5.43 -14.20
C PRO A 75 -11.99 4.10 -13.47
N LYS A 76 -10.88 3.39 -13.21
CA LYS A 76 -10.89 2.10 -12.53
C LYS A 76 -10.82 2.22 -11.00
N TYR A 77 -10.66 3.42 -10.45
CA TYR A 77 -10.56 3.57 -9.01
C TYR A 77 -11.87 3.18 -8.32
N ASN A 78 -11.80 2.15 -7.50
CA ASN A 78 -12.86 1.75 -6.59
C ASN A 78 -12.22 1.14 -5.33
N PRO A 79 -12.19 1.88 -4.20
CA PRO A 79 -11.53 1.43 -2.97
C PRO A 79 -12.30 0.34 -2.21
N TYR A 80 -13.46 -0.07 -2.69
CA TYR A 80 -14.31 -1.09 -2.06
C TYR A 80 -14.53 -2.32 -2.94
N GLU A 81 -13.99 -2.32 -4.16
CA GLU A 81 -14.14 -3.44 -5.06
C GLU A 81 -13.15 -4.55 -4.72
N GLN A 82 -13.68 -5.76 -4.56
CA GLN A 82 -12.88 -6.96 -4.50
C GLN A 82 -13.04 -7.72 -5.81
N SER A 83 -11.92 -8.02 -6.46
CA SER A 83 -11.94 -8.80 -7.69
C SER A 83 -12.13 -10.28 -7.38
N GLU A 84 -12.69 -11.04 -8.32
CA GLU A 84 -12.77 -12.50 -8.23
C GLU A 84 -11.39 -13.14 -7.99
N ALA A 85 -10.34 -12.54 -8.57
CA ALA A 85 -8.98 -12.98 -8.35
C ALA A 85 -8.52 -12.77 -6.91
N SER A 86 -8.88 -11.64 -6.28
CA SER A 86 -8.57 -11.35 -4.88
C SER A 86 -9.32 -12.27 -3.91
N GLU A 87 -10.58 -12.60 -4.20
CA GLU A 87 -11.34 -13.56 -3.41
C GLU A 87 -10.70 -14.95 -3.43
N LYS A 88 -10.41 -15.48 -4.63
CA LYS A 88 -9.73 -16.76 -4.80
C LYS A 88 -8.32 -16.76 -4.16
N LEU A 89 -7.60 -15.64 -4.27
CA LEU A 89 -6.29 -15.48 -3.63
C LEU A 89 -6.41 -15.63 -2.11
N SER A 90 -7.44 -15.02 -1.50
CA SER A 90 -7.71 -15.13 -0.07
C SER A 90 -7.99 -16.59 0.34
N GLU A 91 -8.74 -17.35 -0.47
CA GLU A 91 -9.01 -18.77 -0.20
C GLU A 91 -7.72 -19.60 -0.16
N VAL A 92 -6.81 -19.38 -1.11
CA VAL A 92 -5.53 -20.12 -1.17
C VAL A 92 -4.64 -19.76 0.01
N ILE A 93 -4.52 -18.46 0.34
CA ILE A 93 -3.68 -17.95 1.43
C ILE A 93 -4.12 -18.47 2.80
N ASN A 94 -5.42 -18.70 3.01
CA ASN A 94 -5.97 -19.15 4.30
C ASN A 94 -5.78 -20.66 4.56
N LYS A 95 -5.12 -21.41 3.69
CA LYS A 95 -4.78 -22.81 3.94
C LYS A 95 -3.78 -22.93 5.10
N GLU A 96 -3.86 -23.99 5.89
CA GLU A 96 -2.95 -24.22 7.02
C GLU A 96 -1.48 -24.37 6.58
N THR A 97 -1.25 -24.94 5.41
CA THR A 97 0.06 -25.10 4.78
C THR A 97 -0.05 -24.83 3.29
N LEU A 98 0.94 -24.18 2.72
CA LEU A 98 1.01 -23.89 1.30
C LEU A 98 1.95 -24.88 0.60
N SER A 99 1.46 -25.56 -0.43
CA SER A 99 2.26 -26.40 -1.33
C SER A 99 2.95 -25.56 -2.41
N GLU A 100 3.84 -26.16 -3.18
CA GLU A 100 4.48 -25.51 -4.35
C GLU A 100 3.43 -25.11 -5.42
N GLU A 101 2.37 -25.91 -5.57
CA GLU A 101 1.25 -25.60 -6.47
C GLU A 101 0.47 -24.39 -5.95
N ASP A 102 0.24 -24.31 -4.62
CA ASP A 102 -0.42 -23.15 -4.01
C ASP A 102 0.40 -21.87 -4.20
N LEU A 103 1.72 -21.93 -4.01
CA LEU A 103 2.60 -20.79 -4.25
C LEU A 103 2.53 -20.33 -5.72
N THR A 104 2.45 -21.27 -6.66
CA THR A 104 2.29 -20.97 -8.09
C THR A 104 0.94 -20.31 -8.37
N GLU A 105 -0.14 -20.81 -7.76
CA GLU A 105 -1.49 -20.24 -7.92
C GLU A 105 -1.57 -18.84 -7.27
N ILE A 106 -0.92 -18.60 -6.11
CA ILE A 106 -0.82 -17.27 -5.50
C ILE A 106 -0.14 -16.28 -6.46
N ILE A 107 0.97 -16.66 -7.10
CA ILE A 107 1.64 -15.80 -8.09
C ILE A 107 0.71 -15.45 -9.24
N LYS A 108 -0.05 -16.41 -9.73
CA LYS A 108 -1.00 -16.21 -10.82
C LYS A 108 -2.16 -15.30 -10.42
N LEU A 109 -2.85 -15.60 -9.31
CA LEU A 109 -4.02 -14.86 -8.82
C LEU A 109 -3.65 -13.44 -8.41
N SER A 110 -2.55 -13.25 -7.67
CA SER A 110 -2.05 -11.91 -7.34
C SER A 110 -1.70 -11.10 -8.58
N GLY A 111 -1.13 -11.74 -9.60
CA GLY A 111 -0.87 -11.09 -10.88
C GLY A 111 -2.15 -10.69 -11.65
N GLN A 112 -3.27 -11.39 -11.47
CA GLN A 112 -4.58 -11.02 -12.01
C GLN A 112 -5.17 -9.86 -11.23
N ALA A 113 -5.19 -9.93 -9.88
CA ALA A 113 -5.66 -8.85 -9.03
C ALA A 113 -4.92 -7.53 -9.29
N LEU A 114 -3.59 -7.58 -9.45
CA LEU A 114 -2.77 -6.41 -9.76
C LEU A 114 -3.01 -5.81 -11.16
N LYS A 115 -3.61 -6.54 -12.11
CA LYS A 115 -4.06 -5.95 -13.38
C LYS A 115 -5.34 -5.12 -13.22
N GLU A 116 -6.17 -5.44 -12.24
CA GLU A 116 -7.40 -4.73 -11.91
C GLU A 116 -7.11 -3.55 -10.99
N ASN A 117 -6.42 -3.81 -9.88
CA ASN A 117 -5.90 -2.77 -8.97
C ASN A 117 -4.36 -2.84 -8.89
N PRO A 118 -3.61 -2.06 -9.69
CA PRO A 118 -2.15 -2.14 -9.73
C PRO A 118 -1.46 -1.68 -8.44
N LEU A 119 -2.17 -0.98 -7.56
CA LEU A 119 -1.65 -0.44 -6.31
C LEU A 119 -2.09 -1.23 -5.07
N ASP A 120 -2.65 -2.44 -5.25
CA ASP A 120 -3.04 -3.34 -4.16
C ASP A 120 -1.80 -3.90 -3.44
N ILE A 121 -1.50 -3.31 -2.28
CA ILE A 121 -0.36 -3.67 -1.43
C ILE A 121 -0.47 -5.13 -0.98
N ARG A 122 -1.66 -5.59 -0.63
CA ARG A 122 -1.90 -6.95 -0.14
C ARG A 122 -1.56 -8.01 -1.19
N SER A 123 -2.06 -7.84 -2.41
CA SER A 123 -1.72 -8.72 -3.52
C SER A 123 -0.23 -8.69 -3.86
N LEU A 124 0.43 -7.52 -3.77
CA LEU A 124 1.89 -7.42 -3.92
C LEU A 124 2.61 -8.22 -2.84
N ASN A 125 2.22 -8.12 -1.57
CA ASN A 125 2.85 -8.85 -0.47
C ASN A 125 2.71 -10.38 -0.63
N TYR A 126 1.54 -10.87 -0.98
CA TYR A 126 1.34 -12.31 -1.23
C TYR A 126 2.17 -12.81 -2.41
N ARG A 127 2.26 -11.98 -3.46
CA ARG A 127 3.11 -12.28 -4.62
C ARG A 127 4.58 -12.35 -4.22
N LEU A 128 5.07 -11.36 -3.47
CA LEU A 128 6.46 -11.31 -3.00
C LEU A 128 6.82 -12.53 -2.17
N TYR A 129 5.97 -12.91 -1.20
CA TYR A 129 6.16 -14.12 -0.41
C TYR A 129 6.32 -15.37 -1.29
N SER A 130 5.41 -15.57 -2.25
CA SER A 130 5.44 -16.76 -3.09
C SER A 130 6.62 -16.78 -4.06
N LEU A 131 7.02 -15.61 -4.59
CA LEU A 131 8.21 -15.48 -5.43
C LEU A 131 9.50 -15.78 -4.66
N GLU A 132 9.58 -15.35 -3.39
CA GLU A 132 10.70 -15.65 -2.50
C GLU A 132 10.80 -17.14 -2.22
N GLN A 133 9.69 -17.80 -1.81
CA GLN A 133 9.66 -19.24 -1.56
C GLN A 133 10.09 -20.05 -2.79
N GLN A 134 9.66 -19.62 -3.97
CA GLN A 134 10.03 -20.27 -5.24
C GLN A 134 11.37 -19.79 -5.82
N LYS A 135 12.11 -18.93 -5.10
CA LYS A 135 13.43 -18.40 -5.50
C LYS A 135 13.43 -17.71 -6.88
N LYS A 136 12.32 -17.06 -7.24
CA LYS A 136 12.17 -16.31 -8.50
C LYS A 136 12.72 -14.88 -8.33
N THR A 137 14.03 -14.78 -8.18
CA THR A 137 14.73 -13.55 -7.75
C THR A 137 14.46 -12.34 -8.63
N ASP A 138 14.44 -12.48 -9.95
CA ASP A 138 14.24 -11.34 -10.87
C ASP A 138 12.81 -10.76 -10.76
N GLU A 139 11.79 -11.63 -10.64
CA GLU A 139 10.42 -11.20 -10.45
C GLU A 139 10.23 -10.61 -9.05
N LEU A 140 10.84 -11.23 -8.03
CA LEU A 140 10.83 -10.72 -6.65
C LEU A 140 11.35 -9.28 -6.61
N GLN A 141 12.53 -9.03 -7.19
CA GLN A 141 13.13 -7.69 -7.20
C GLN A 141 12.23 -6.65 -7.88
N LYS A 142 11.61 -6.97 -9.01
CA LYS A 142 10.68 -6.05 -9.70
C LYS A 142 9.46 -5.72 -8.84
N ASN A 143 8.89 -6.71 -8.15
CA ASN A 143 7.72 -6.47 -7.30
C ASN A 143 8.08 -5.74 -6.00
N LEU A 144 9.30 -5.93 -5.46
CA LEU A 144 9.83 -5.14 -4.33
C LEU A 144 9.90 -3.65 -4.69
N ILE A 145 10.43 -3.31 -5.87
CA ILE A 145 10.49 -1.93 -6.35
C ILE A 145 9.08 -1.33 -6.48
N LYS A 146 8.11 -2.10 -7.00
CA LYS A 146 6.72 -1.65 -7.08
C LYS A 146 6.13 -1.34 -5.71
N LEU A 147 6.35 -2.23 -4.73
CA LEU A 147 5.91 -2.00 -3.36
C LEU A 147 6.59 -0.76 -2.75
N GLU A 148 7.90 -0.61 -2.92
CA GLU A 148 8.66 0.57 -2.47
C GLU A 148 8.09 1.88 -3.03
N ILE A 149 7.75 1.92 -4.33
CA ILE A 149 7.14 3.10 -4.96
C ILE A 149 5.85 3.52 -4.25
N ILE A 150 4.99 2.56 -3.90
CA ILE A 150 3.72 2.83 -3.21
C ILE A 150 3.98 3.27 -1.76
N VAL A 151 4.82 2.55 -1.04
CA VAL A 151 5.12 2.81 0.37
C VAL A 151 5.78 4.17 0.55
N ASP A 152 6.74 4.53 -0.29
CA ASP A 152 7.39 5.85 -0.24
C ASP A 152 6.37 6.99 -0.38
N ALA A 153 5.40 6.86 -1.29
CA ALA A 153 4.33 7.84 -1.42
C ALA A 153 3.49 7.94 -0.14
N LEU A 154 3.13 6.80 0.47
CA LEU A 154 2.35 6.73 1.69
C LEU A 154 3.09 7.38 2.88
N VAL A 155 4.31 6.93 3.16
CA VAL A 155 5.08 7.40 4.33
C VAL A 155 5.54 8.86 4.18
N SER A 156 5.59 9.39 2.97
CA SER A 156 5.88 10.81 2.74
C SER A 156 4.78 11.74 3.27
N SER A 157 3.57 11.23 3.52
CA SER A 157 2.43 12.03 3.95
C SER A 157 2.35 12.21 5.46
N GLY A 158 2.96 11.33 6.26
CA GLY A 158 2.86 11.36 7.71
C GLY A 158 3.61 10.23 8.40
N ASP A 159 3.50 10.19 9.74
CA ASP A 159 3.94 9.11 10.61
C ASP A 159 2.77 8.40 11.32
N GLY A 160 1.55 8.89 11.14
CA GLY A 160 0.34 8.35 11.72
C GLY A 160 0.17 8.61 13.22
N ILE A 161 1.08 9.31 13.89
CA ILE A 161 1.05 9.48 15.35
C ILE A 161 -0.06 10.45 15.80
N SER A 162 -0.42 11.41 14.96
CA SER A 162 -1.50 12.36 15.22
C SER A 162 -2.36 12.57 13.97
N LYS A 163 -3.51 13.24 14.12
CA LYS A 163 -4.34 13.65 12.98
C LYS A 163 -3.61 14.59 12.03
N GLU A 164 -2.72 15.43 12.55
CA GLU A 164 -1.92 16.39 11.78
C GLU A 164 -0.91 15.68 10.90
N THR A 165 -0.40 14.54 11.36
CA THR A 165 0.61 13.72 10.69
C THR A 165 0.07 12.35 10.28
N ALA A 166 -1.25 12.25 10.06
CA ALA A 166 -1.90 11.02 9.60
C ALA A 166 -1.33 10.54 8.25
N PHE A 167 -1.28 9.24 8.06
CA PHE A 167 -1.03 8.68 6.73
C PHE A 167 -2.22 8.90 5.82
N PHE A 168 -2.00 9.41 4.62
CA PHE A 168 -3.06 9.56 3.62
C PHE A 168 -3.16 8.28 2.80
N VAL A 169 -4.32 7.63 2.81
CA VAL A 169 -4.57 6.39 2.07
C VAL A 169 -5.65 6.58 1.00
N ILE A 170 -5.56 5.81 -0.07
CA ILE A 170 -6.56 5.77 -1.15
C ILE A 170 -7.42 4.51 -1.12
N ASP A 171 -7.10 3.60 -0.20
CA ASP A 171 -7.79 2.34 0.04
C ASP A 171 -7.65 1.99 1.52
N THR A 172 -8.74 1.61 2.18
CA THR A 172 -8.74 1.30 3.61
C THR A 172 -7.95 0.03 3.93
N SER A 173 -7.76 -0.88 2.97
CA SER A 173 -6.89 -2.04 3.17
C SER A 173 -5.43 -1.66 3.43
N HIS A 174 -4.97 -0.52 2.86
CA HIS A 174 -3.62 -0.02 3.04
C HIS A 174 -3.29 0.37 4.48
N GLU A 175 -4.29 0.70 5.30
CA GLU A 175 -4.12 0.96 6.73
C GLU A 175 -3.55 -0.26 7.45
N TYR A 176 -4.17 -1.41 7.25
CA TYR A 176 -3.76 -2.68 7.86
C TYR A 176 -2.45 -3.19 7.28
N ASP A 177 -2.23 -2.99 5.98
CA ASP A 177 -1.00 -3.39 5.30
C ASP A 177 0.19 -2.58 5.83
N LEU A 178 0.03 -1.25 6.04
CA LEU A 178 1.04 -0.40 6.67
C LEU A 178 1.32 -0.79 8.12
N LEU A 179 0.28 -1.05 8.94
CA LEU A 179 0.49 -1.53 10.31
C LEU A 179 1.38 -2.77 10.33
N ALA A 180 1.07 -3.75 9.47
CA ALA A 180 1.82 -4.99 9.38
C ALA A 180 3.27 -4.77 8.89
N MET A 181 3.48 -3.88 7.92
CA MET A 181 4.81 -3.52 7.40
C MET A 181 5.69 -2.82 8.43
N PHE A 182 5.09 -2.04 9.34
CA PHE A 182 5.79 -1.42 10.49
C PHE A 182 5.98 -2.39 11.66
N GLY A 183 5.53 -3.64 11.54
CA GLY A 183 5.64 -4.65 12.59
C GLY A 183 4.57 -4.54 13.69
N PHE A 184 3.57 -3.67 13.51
CA PHE A 184 2.46 -3.54 14.44
C PHE A 184 1.39 -4.60 14.20
N ARG A 185 0.78 -5.08 15.28
CA ARG A 185 -0.41 -5.92 15.22
C ARG A 185 -1.64 -5.07 15.54
N TYR A 186 -2.65 -5.14 14.70
CA TYR A 186 -3.95 -4.54 14.97
C TYR A 186 -4.54 -5.12 16.27
N ALA A 187 -5.00 -4.23 17.18
CA ALA A 187 -5.54 -4.63 18.49
C ALA A 187 -7.04 -4.94 18.46
N GLY A 188 -7.72 -4.72 17.34
CA GLY A 188 -9.13 -5.07 17.16
C GLY A 188 -10.10 -3.90 17.29
N GLU A 189 -9.63 -2.68 17.56
CA GLU A 189 -10.48 -1.48 17.65
C GLU A 189 -10.13 -0.48 16.55
N GLN A 190 -11.14 -0.08 15.78
CA GLN A 190 -11.08 0.97 14.76
C GLN A 190 -12.14 2.01 15.04
N SER A 191 -11.80 3.29 14.88
CA SER A 191 -12.72 4.41 15.11
C SER A 191 -12.59 5.42 13.97
N LEU A 192 -13.69 5.69 13.28
CA LEU A 192 -13.75 6.79 12.33
C LEU A 192 -14.06 8.09 13.08
N ILE A 193 -13.13 9.03 13.05
CA ILE A 193 -13.24 10.35 13.70
C ILE A 193 -13.14 11.40 12.62
N GLU A 194 -14.27 11.99 12.21
CA GLU A 194 -14.37 12.92 11.07
C GLU A 194 -14.06 12.20 9.74
N HIS A 195 -12.85 12.31 9.25
CA HIS A 195 -12.34 11.65 8.05
C HIS A 195 -11.04 10.86 8.33
N PHE A 196 -10.72 10.69 9.61
CA PHE A 196 -9.58 9.91 10.06
C PHE A 196 -10.03 8.58 10.62
N ASP A 197 -9.49 7.49 10.12
CA ASP A 197 -9.53 6.22 10.83
C ASP A 197 -8.39 6.17 11.84
N TYR A 198 -8.72 5.76 13.06
CA TYR A 198 -7.75 5.46 14.10
C TYR A 198 -7.78 3.97 14.38
N LEU A 199 -6.68 3.29 14.07
CA LEU A 199 -6.51 1.86 14.32
C LEU A 199 -5.64 1.66 15.56
N THR A 200 -6.16 0.96 16.56
CA THR A 200 -5.38 0.58 17.75
C THR A 200 -4.37 -0.52 17.41
N VAL A 201 -3.20 -0.45 18.03
CA VAL A 201 -2.16 -1.47 17.90
C VAL A 201 -1.90 -2.16 19.23
N ALA A 202 -1.57 -3.45 19.16
CA ALA A 202 -1.21 -4.24 20.33
C ALA A 202 0.06 -3.68 21.00
N GLU A 203 0.27 -4.06 22.26
CA GLU A 203 1.47 -3.66 23.01
C GLU A 203 2.75 -3.88 22.19
N ASN A 204 3.59 -2.85 22.15
CA ASN A 204 4.82 -2.77 21.36
C ASN A 204 5.90 -1.99 22.10
N GLU A 205 7.16 -2.12 21.65
CA GLU A 205 8.33 -1.52 22.30
C GLU A 205 8.32 0.01 22.24
N GLU A 206 7.73 0.59 21.18
CA GLU A 206 7.64 2.03 20.95
C GLU A 206 6.54 2.70 21.80
N ASN A 207 5.72 1.92 22.51
CA ASN A 207 4.55 2.39 23.28
C ASN A 207 3.49 3.13 22.44
N ILE A 208 3.45 2.90 21.13
CA ILE A 208 2.42 3.43 20.24
C ILE A 208 1.11 2.73 20.54
N LYS A 209 0.01 3.51 20.69
CA LYS A 209 -1.32 2.98 21.02
C LYS A 209 -2.18 2.75 19.78
N GLY A 210 -1.90 3.46 18.71
CA GLY A 210 -2.61 3.36 17.44
C GLY A 210 -2.08 4.39 16.45
N LEU A 211 -2.52 4.26 15.19
CA LEU A 211 -2.13 5.16 14.12
C LEU A 211 -3.36 5.78 13.46
N TYR A 212 -3.21 7.02 12.99
CA TYR A 212 -4.22 7.78 12.26
C TYR A 212 -3.99 7.66 10.77
N PHE A 213 -5.10 7.46 10.03
CA PHE A 213 -5.13 7.40 8.58
C PHE A 213 -6.19 8.37 8.04
N ASP A 214 -5.83 9.22 7.10
CA ASP A 214 -6.79 10.07 6.38
C ASP A 214 -7.42 9.25 5.24
N VAL A 215 -8.71 8.92 5.39
CA VAL A 215 -9.48 8.11 4.45
C VAL A 215 -10.42 8.95 3.58
N THR A 216 -10.16 10.26 3.48
CA THR A 216 -10.98 11.21 2.71
C THR A 216 -11.29 10.71 1.29
N PRO A 217 -10.35 10.15 0.50
CA PRO A 217 -10.66 9.64 -0.83
C PRO A 217 -11.71 8.52 -0.84
N CYS A 218 -11.60 7.59 0.12
CA CYS A 218 -12.53 6.47 0.27
C CYS A 218 -13.94 6.97 0.63
N LEU A 219 -14.06 7.87 1.61
CA LEU A 219 -15.34 8.49 2.01
C LEU A 219 -15.97 9.30 0.87
N ASN A 220 -15.16 10.02 0.10
CA ASN A 220 -15.65 10.79 -1.03
C ASN A 220 -16.15 9.91 -2.18
N PHE A 221 -15.59 8.73 -2.36
CA PHE A 221 -16.08 7.75 -3.33
C PHE A 221 -17.49 7.30 -2.98
N LEU A 222 -17.77 6.99 -1.70
CA LEU A 222 -19.13 6.59 -1.23
C LEU A 222 -20.17 7.70 -1.40
N LYS A 223 -19.77 8.97 -1.32
CA LYS A 223 -20.71 10.10 -1.47
C LYS A 223 -21.09 10.37 -2.93
N LYS A 224 -20.30 9.88 -3.89
CA LYS A 224 -20.52 10.11 -5.32
C LYS A 224 -21.33 9.02 -6.00
N ASN A 225 -21.42 7.85 -5.37
CA ASN A 225 -22.13 6.65 -5.83
C ASN A 225 -23.26 6.29 -4.86
#